data_2f5aad90019e961051d1c3c3d271e31f
#
_entry.id   2f5aad90019e961051d1c3c3d271e31f
#
_cell.length_a   1.000
_cell.length_b   1.000
_cell.length_c   1.000
_cell.angle_alpha   90.00
_cell.angle_beta   90.00
_cell.angle_gamma   90.00
#
_symmetry.space_group_name_H-M   'P 1'
#
loop_
_entity.id
_entity.type
_entity.pdbx_description
1 polymer ?
#
loop_
_entity_poly.entity_id
_entity_poly.type
_entity_poly.pdbx_seq_one_letter_code
_entity_poly.pdbx_strand_id
1 'polypeptide(L)'
;MTRAAGIEKTYVRVKGRWIYLHRAVDSRGQTVDFLLSAKRDAEAAKRFFRKALGQPHTVNPHTITVDKNPAYPCAIEQLKEDGELWRFARPRQCKFLHNIVKQDRRRVKRLVRPGMGFGIFHTTRRTLAGYEVMAMVRKGQLREIDGGDMRAQATFVAELFQVAA
;
A
#
# COMPACT_ATOMS: atom_id res chain seq x y z
N MET A 1 -2.83 -3.12 17.00
CA MET A 1 -3.05 -1.64 17.01
C MET A 1 -1.97 -0.97 16.19
N THR A 2 -2.32 -0.43 15.06
CA THR A 2 -1.36 0.20 14.14
C THR A 2 -1.16 1.66 14.56
N ARG A 3 -0.09 1.94 15.30
CA ARG A 3 0.17 3.28 15.85
C ARG A 3 0.86 4.26 14.90
N ALA A 4 1.43 3.78 13.81
CA ALA A 4 2.07 4.61 12.80
C ALA A 4 1.92 3.97 11.43
N ALA A 5 1.47 4.74 10.47
CA ALA A 5 1.41 4.31 9.07
C ALA A 5 2.51 5.02 8.29
N GLY A 6 3.29 4.27 7.53
CA GLY A 6 4.21 4.80 6.53
C GLY A 6 3.53 4.79 5.16
N ILE A 7 3.47 5.95 4.53
CA ILE A 7 2.90 6.09 3.18
C ILE A 7 3.99 6.36 2.19
N GLU A 8 4.02 5.54 1.16
CA GLU A 8 4.94 5.70 0.06
C GLU A 8 4.23 5.72 -1.29
N LYS A 9 4.95 6.19 -2.26
CA LYS A 9 4.51 6.25 -3.65
C LYS A 9 5.55 5.59 -4.54
N THR A 10 5.07 4.66 -5.35
CA THR A 10 5.86 3.99 -6.37
C THR A 10 5.33 4.35 -7.75
N TYR A 11 6.23 4.51 -8.72
CA TYR A 11 5.86 4.79 -10.10
C TYR A 11 5.79 3.49 -10.89
N VAL A 12 4.74 3.33 -11.67
CA VAL A 12 4.53 2.21 -12.58
C VAL A 12 4.22 2.75 -13.96
N ARG A 13 4.79 2.17 -15.00
CA ARG A 13 4.56 2.60 -16.38
C ARG A 13 3.38 1.85 -16.97
N VAL A 14 2.38 2.59 -17.45
CA VAL A 14 1.20 2.04 -18.10
C VAL A 14 0.98 2.77 -19.41
N LYS A 15 0.98 2.05 -20.53
CA LYS A 15 0.84 2.63 -21.88
C LYS A 15 1.79 3.80 -22.13
N GLY A 16 3.04 3.66 -21.69
CA GLY A 16 4.05 4.71 -21.80
C GLY A 16 3.92 5.87 -20.80
N ARG A 17 2.86 5.96 -20.03
CA ARG A 17 2.63 7.02 -19.04
C ARG A 17 2.96 6.54 -17.62
N TRP A 18 3.48 7.44 -16.79
CA TRP A 18 3.73 7.17 -15.38
C TRP A 18 2.44 7.24 -14.58
N ILE A 19 2.13 6.16 -13.91
CA ILE A 19 1.01 6.01 -12.99
C ILE A 19 1.55 5.81 -11.58
N TYR A 20 0.80 6.20 -10.56
CA TYR A 20 1.24 6.25 -9.18
C TYR A 20 0.57 5.15 -8.36
N LEU A 21 1.37 4.30 -7.75
CA LEU A 21 0.92 3.32 -6.76
C LEU A 21 1.17 3.91 -5.37
N HIS A 22 0.12 4.33 -4.71
CA HIS A 22 0.12 4.71 -3.30
C HIS A 22 0.01 3.46 -2.45
N ARG A 23 0.82 3.37 -1.41
CA ARG A 23 0.85 2.21 -0.50
C ARG A 23 0.98 2.68 0.93
N ALA A 24 0.24 2.05 1.84
CA ALA A 24 0.37 2.23 3.28
C ALA A 24 0.90 0.94 3.91
N VAL A 25 1.91 1.08 4.74
CA VAL A 25 2.44 0.00 5.57
C VAL A 25 2.45 0.43 7.03
N ASP A 26 2.23 -0.50 7.93
CA ASP A 26 2.28 -0.23 9.36
C ASP A 26 3.73 -0.22 9.89
N SER A 27 3.88 -0.01 11.19
CA SER A 27 5.18 -0.01 11.87
C SER A 27 5.90 -1.37 11.84
N ARG A 28 5.18 -2.46 11.54
CA ARG A 28 5.72 -3.82 11.41
C ARG A 28 6.04 -4.17 9.95
N GLY A 29 5.79 -3.25 9.01
CA GLY A 29 5.96 -3.49 7.58
C GLY A 29 4.82 -4.28 6.93
N GLN A 30 3.72 -4.48 7.65
CA GLN A 30 2.52 -5.11 7.09
C GLN A 30 1.81 -4.16 6.14
N THR A 31 1.28 -4.67 5.04
CA THR A 31 0.51 -3.88 4.09
C THR A 31 -0.85 -3.54 4.68
N VAL A 32 -1.16 -2.26 4.80
CA VAL A 32 -2.47 -1.77 5.24
C VAL A 32 -3.39 -1.68 4.03
N ASP A 33 -2.99 -0.93 3.02
CA ASP A 33 -3.74 -0.81 1.77
C ASP A 33 -2.87 -0.23 0.64
N PHE A 34 -3.41 -0.26 -0.58
CA PHE A 34 -2.78 0.31 -1.76
C PHE A 34 -3.82 0.88 -2.73
N LEU A 35 -3.43 1.87 -3.52
CA LEU A 35 -4.26 2.48 -4.56
C LEU A 35 -3.43 2.85 -5.78
N LEU A 36 -3.85 2.41 -6.96
CA LEU A 36 -3.31 2.88 -8.23
C LEU A 36 -4.07 4.12 -8.71
N SER A 37 -3.36 5.19 -8.99
CA SER A 37 -3.92 6.46 -9.46
C SER A 37 -3.15 7.02 -10.65
N ALA A 38 -3.88 7.53 -11.63
CA ALA A 38 -3.30 8.25 -12.77
C ALA A 38 -2.77 9.63 -12.38
N LYS A 39 -3.30 10.22 -11.31
CA LYS A 39 -2.93 11.54 -10.78
C LYS A 39 -2.18 11.42 -9.47
N ARG A 40 -1.36 12.41 -9.16
CA ARG A 40 -0.61 12.50 -7.89
C ARG A 40 -0.95 13.77 -7.10
N ASP A 41 -2.16 14.24 -7.24
CA ASP A 41 -2.68 15.41 -6.57
C ASP A 41 -3.19 15.10 -5.15
N ALA A 42 -3.61 16.14 -4.43
CA ALA A 42 -4.18 16.01 -3.11
C ALA A 42 -5.46 15.17 -3.10
N GLU A 43 -6.25 15.22 -4.16
CA GLU A 43 -7.49 14.44 -4.28
C GLU A 43 -7.20 12.94 -4.41
N ALA A 44 -6.17 12.54 -5.16
CA ALA A 44 -5.73 11.15 -5.22
C ALA A 44 -5.22 10.66 -3.86
N ALA A 45 -4.47 11.51 -3.14
CA ALA A 45 -4.02 11.22 -1.78
C ALA A 45 -5.21 11.07 -0.82
N LYS A 46 -6.20 11.96 -0.90
CA LYS A 46 -7.42 11.92 -0.08
C LYS A 46 -8.22 10.63 -0.30
N ARG A 47 -8.42 10.23 -1.56
CA ARG A 47 -9.07 8.94 -1.90
C ARG A 47 -8.30 7.75 -1.33
N PHE A 48 -6.98 7.79 -1.39
CA PHE A 48 -6.15 6.74 -0.82
C PHE A 48 -6.28 6.66 0.71
N PHE A 49 -6.24 7.78 1.41
CA PHE A 49 -6.44 7.83 2.86
C PHE A 49 -7.83 7.30 3.26
N ARG A 50 -8.88 7.73 2.58
CA ARG A 50 -10.24 7.23 2.84
C ARG A 50 -10.31 5.71 2.70
N LYS A 51 -9.70 5.18 1.64
CA LYS A 51 -9.63 3.73 1.43
C LYS A 51 -8.87 3.02 2.55
N ALA A 52 -7.68 3.50 2.91
CA ALA A 52 -6.84 2.89 3.93
C ALA A 52 -7.45 2.99 5.34
N LEU A 53 -8.07 4.11 5.69
CA LEU A 53 -8.71 4.33 6.98
C LEU A 53 -10.06 3.60 7.10
N GLY A 54 -10.75 3.38 6.00
CA GLY A 54 -12.02 2.65 5.95
C GLY A 54 -11.90 1.14 6.10
N GLN A 55 -10.69 0.59 6.18
CA GLN A 55 -10.51 -0.84 6.39
C GLN A 55 -10.87 -1.25 7.81
N PRO A 56 -11.60 -2.37 8.01
CA PRO A 56 -12.07 -2.80 9.35
C PRO A 56 -10.97 -3.04 10.37
N HIS A 57 -9.75 -3.33 9.91
CA HIS A 57 -8.56 -3.59 10.74
C HIS A 57 -7.71 -2.34 10.99
N THR A 58 -8.09 -1.20 10.42
CA THR A 58 -7.34 0.05 10.55
C THR A 58 -7.87 0.86 11.72
N VAL A 59 -6.96 1.24 12.61
CA VAL A 59 -7.22 2.20 13.68
C VAL A 59 -6.66 3.55 13.25
N ASN A 60 -7.38 4.63 13.53
CA ASN A 60 -6.93 5.99 13.24
C ASN A 60 -5.50 6.23 13.80
N PRO A 61 -4.50 6.45 12.95
CA PRO A 61 -3.12 6.56 13.39
C PRO A 61 -2.86 7.90 14.06
N HIS A 62 -2.07 7.90 15.14
CA HIS A 62 -1.59 9.14 15.77
C HIS A 62 -0.54 9.85 14.90
N THR A 63 0.26 9.10 14.17
CA THR A 63 1.32 9.64 13.32
C THR A 63 1.26 8.98 11.96
N ILE A 64 1.24 9.80 10.92
CA ILE A 64 1.28 9.36 9.53
C ILE A 64 2.60 9.82 8.93
N THR A 65 3.50 8.89 8.67
CA THR A 65 4.77 9.20 8.01
C THR A 65 4.57 9.22 6.50
N VAL A 66 4.89 10.34 5.89
CA VAL A 66 4.72 10.55 4.44
C VAL A 66 6.05 11.01 3.82
N ASP A 67 6.18 10.83 2.51
CA ASP A 67 7.27 11.44 1.78
C ASP A 67 7.10 12.98 1.71
N LYS A 68 8.08 13.68 1.17
CA LYS A 68 8.05 15.16 1.05
C LYS A 68 7.10 15.69 -0.04
N ASN A 69 6.19 14.87 -0.57
CA ASN A 69 5.21 15.34 -1.53
C ASN A 69 4.15 16.21 -0.84
N PRO A 70 3.95 17.48 -1.27
CA PRO A 70 3.02 18.41 -0.65
C PRO A 70 1.55 17.97 -0.73
N ALA A 71 1.20 17.05 -1.60
CA ALA A 71 -0.15 16.51 -1.73
C ALA A 71 -0.61 15.78 -0.46
N TYR A 72 0.29 15.12 0.27
CA TYR A 72 -0.07 14.39 1.48
C TYR A 72 -0.45 15.27 2.67
N PRO A 73 0.35 16.27 3.06
CA PRO A 73 -0.07 17.19 4.12
C PRO A 73 -1.39 17.88 3.80
N CYS A 74 -1.57 18.37 2.56
CA CYS A 74 -2.81 18.98 2.12
C CYS A 74 -4.02 18.04 2.27
N ALA A 75 -3.89 16.78 1.82
CA ALA A 75 -4.94 15.79 1.97
C ALA A 75 -5.26 15.47 3.43
N ILE A 76 -4.23 15.40 4.29
CA ILE A 76 -4.41 15.14 5.74
C ILE A 76 -5.17 16.28 6.41
N GLU A 77 -4.84 17.54 6.13
CA GLU A 77 -5.57 18.68 6.70
C GLU A 77 -7.04 18.70 6.24
N GLN A 78 -7.29 18.49 4.96
CA GLN A 78 -8.66 18.38 4.44
C GLN A 78 -9.46 17.26 5.10
N LEU A 79 -8.86 16.08 5.32
CA LEU A 79 -9.53 14.97 6.00
C LEU A 79 -9.81 15.24 7.48
N LYS A 80 -8.98 16.05 8.13
CA LYS A 80 -9.26 16.51 9.51
C LYS A 80 -10.41 17.50 9.53
N GLU A 81 -10.45 18.45 8.59
CA GLU A 81 -11.55 19.41 8.45
C GLU A 81 -12.88 18.71 8.16
N ASP A 82 -12.86 17.67 7.31
CA ASP A 82 -14.03 16.84 7.01
C ASP A 82 -14.43 15.90 8.15
N GLY A 83 -13.64 15.82 9.25
CA GLY A 83 -13.88 14.91 10.38
C GLY A 83 -13.59 13.42 10.08
N GLU A 84 -13.02 13.10 8.92
CA GLU A 84 -12.71 11.73 8.50
C GLU A 84 -11.41 11.20 9.12
N LEU A 85 -10.54 12.09 9.57
CA LEU A 85 -9.31 11.77 10.26
C LEU A 85 -9.27 12.42 11.64
N TRP A 86 -8.75 11.69 12.61
CA TRP A 86 -8.59 12.20 13.96
C TRP A 86 -7.80 13.52 13.97
N ARG A 87 -8.36 14.57 14.58
CA ARG A 87 -7.82 15.95 14.55
C ARG A 87 -6.40 16.08 15.11
N PHE A 88 -6.00 15.17 15.99
CA PHE A 88 -4.64 15.15 16.57
C PHE A 88 -3.66 14.29 15.78
N ALA A 89 -4.07 13.66 14.66
CA ALA A 89 -3.16 12.95 13.80
C ALA A 89 -2.09 13.90 13.25
N ARG A 90 -0.83 13.52 13.39
CA ARG A 90 0.31 14.35 12.98
C ARG A 90 0.96 13.81 11.72
N PRO A 91 1.01 14.59 10.62
CA PRO A 91 1.84 14.23 9.48
C PRO A 91 3.31 14.39 9.86
N ARG A 92 4.11 13.36 9.62
CA ARG A 92 5.56 13.38 9.75
C ARG A 92 6.18 13.25 8.38
N GLN A 93 6.70 14.33 7.83
CA GLN A 93 7.42 14.30 6.58
C GLN A 93 8.85 13.80 6.79
N CYS A 94 9.19 12.69 6.14
CA CYS A 94 10.53 12.13 6.14
C CYS A 94 11.09 12.06 4.73
N LYS A 95 12.28 12.62 4.51
CA LYS A 95 13.03 12.45 3.26
C LYS A 95 13.42 10.99 3.03
N PHE A 96 13.67 10.27 4.10
CA PHE A 96 14.04 8.86 4.09
C PHE A 96 13.02 8.10 4.92
N LEU A 97 12.01 7.54 4.25
CA LEU A 97 11.12 6.58 4.84
C LEU A 97 11.93 5.41 5.41
N HIS A 98 11.53 4.90 6.56
CA HIS A 98 12.21 3.81 7.24
C HIS A 98 12.60 2.67 6.30
N ASN A 99 13.66 1.94 6.62
CA ASN A 99 14.17 0.83 5.80
C ASN A 99 13.09 -0.20 5.43
N ILE A 100 12.11 -0.43 6.29
CA ILE A 100 10.97 -1.31 6.08
C ILE A 100 10.17 -0.89 4.83
N VAL A 101 9.81 0.39 4.73
CA VAL A 101 9.04 0.93 3.59
C VAL A 101 9.87 0.87 2.31
N LYS A 102 11.19 1.14 2.40
CA LYS A 102 12.10 1.04 1.25
C LYS A 102 12.24 -0.39 0.73
N GLN A 103 12.31 -1.38 1.61
CA GLN A 103 12.39 -2.79 1.23
C GLN A 103 11.12 -3.23 0.50
N ASP A 104 9.97 -2.82 0.99
CA ASP A 104 8.68 -3.12 0.41
C ASP A 104 8.52 -2.50 -0.99
N ARG A 105 8.97 -1.25 -1.17
CA ARG A 105 9.04 -0.57 -2.47
C ARG A 105 9.96 -1.29 -3.46
N ARG A 106 11.13 -1.76 -3.02
CA ARG A 106 12.07 -2.51 -3.86
C ARG A 106 11.45 -3.80 -4.36
N ARG A 107 10.66 -4.48 -3.53
CA ARG A 107 9.94 -5.70 -3.90
C ARG A 107 8.98 -5.45 -5.06
N VAL A 108 8.10 -4.45 -4.95
CA VAL A 108 7.18 -4.09 -6.04
C VAL A 108 7.93 -3.74 -7.31
N LYS A 109 8.97 -2.91 -7.21
CA LYS A 109 9.80 -2.55 -8.37
C LYS A 109 10.46 -3.76 -9.04
N ARG A 110 10.91 -4.74 -8.25
CA ARG A 110 11.52 -5.97 -8.76
C ARG A 110 10.53 -6.80 -9.58
N LEU A 111 9.26 -6.85 -9.15
CA LEU A 111 8.20 -7.57 -9.85
C LEU A 111 7.72 -6.85 -11.13
N VAL A 112 7.70 -5.52 -11.11
CA VAL A 112 7.19 -4.71 -12.22
C VAL A 112 8.24 -4.46 -13.31
N ARG A 113 9.52 -4.35 -12.94
CA ARG A 113 10.61 -3.96 -13.83
C ARG A 113 10.83 -4.90 -15.02
N PRO A 114 10.78 -6.24 -14.87
CA PRO A 114 10.95 -7.16 -15.99
C PRO A 114 9.90 -7.03 -17.08
N GLY A 115 8.68 -6.60 -16.73
CA GLY A 115 7.58 -6.42 -17.66
C GLY A 115 7.66 -5.14 -18.50
N MET A 116 8.69 -4.31 -18.34
CA MET A 116 8.89 -3.02 -19.03
C MET A 116 7.68 -2.08 -19.04
N GLY A 117 6.67 -2.34 -18.22
CA GLY A 117 5.44 -1.60 -18.09
C GLY A 117 4.20 -2.44 -18.41
N PHE A 118 3.06 -1.79 -18.37
CA PHE A 118 1.75 -2.41 -18.58
C PHE A 118 1.03 -1.75 -19.75
N GLY A 119 0.15 -2.52 -20.42
CA GLY A 119 -0.60 -2.03 -21.57
C GLY A 119 -1.86 -1.25 -21.19
N ILE A 120 -2.59 -1.67 -20.16
CA ILE A 120 -3.92 -1.14 -19.81
C ILE A 120 -4.01 -0.89 -18.30
N PHE A 121 -4.61 0.24 -17.90
CA PHE A 121 -4.76 0.62 -16.49
C PHE A 121 -5.53 -0.43 -15.67
N HIS A 122 -6.61 -0.96 -16.21
CA HIS A 122 -7.45 -1.93 -15.48
C HIS A 122 -6.70 -3.24 -15.18
N THR A 123 -6.01 -3.80 -16.16
CA THR A 123 -5.18 -5.00 -15.96
C THR A 123 -4.01 -4.74 -15.03
N THR A 124 -3.37 -3.57 -15.14
CA THR A 124 -2.31 -3.13 -14.22
C THR A 124 -2.80 -3.14 -12.78
N ARG A 125 -3.96 -2.56 -12.53
CA ARG A 125 -4.57 -2.52 -11.18
C ARG A 125 -4.77 -3.94 -10.64
N ARG A 126 -5.29 -4.86 -11.45
CA ARG A 126 -5.51 -6.27 -11.05
C ARG A 126 -4.19 -6.99 -10.76
N THR A 127 -3.19 -6.83 -11.61
CA THR A 127 -1.87 -7.45 -11.43
C THR A 127 -1.18 -6.94 -10.17
N LEU A 128 -1.19 -5.63 -9.95
CA LEU A 128 -0.61 -5.03 -8.74
C LEU A 128 -1.36 -5.45 -7.47
N ALA A 129 -2.69 -5.57 -7.55
CA ALA A 129 -3.48 -6.12 -6.45
C ALA A 129 -3.05 -7.56 -6.12
N GLY A 130 -2.85 -8.39 -7.12
CA GLY A 130 -2.31 -9.75 -6.94
C GLY A 130 -0.94 -9.75 -6.28
N TYR A 131 -0.02 -8.88 -6.70
CA TYR A 131 1.30 -8.74 -6.09
C TYR A 131 1.23 -8.33 -4.61
N GLU A 132 0.33 -7.40 -4.27
CA GLU A 132 0.15 -6.97 -2.88
C GLU A 132 -0.48 -8.08 -2.02
N VAL A 133 -1.49 -8.78 -2.53
CA VAL A 133 -2.10 -9.92 -1.83
C VAL A 133 -1.07 -11.01 -1.57
N MET A 134 -0.28 -11.40 -2.57
CA MET A 134 0.80 -12.39 -2.40
C MET A 134 1.87 -11.92 -1.41
N ALA A 135 2.09 -10.62 -1.34
CA ALA A 135 2.98 -10.07 -0.32
C ALA A 135 2.40 -10.18 1.09
N MET A 136 1.10 -9.96 1.24
CA MET A 136 0.40 -10.11 2.53
C MET A 136 0.44 -11.58 2.99
N VAL A 137 0.25 -12.53 2.08
CA VAL A 137 0.43 -13.97 2.36
C VAL A 137 1.82 -14.24 2.92
N ARG A 138 2.86 -13.80 2.23
CA ARG A 138 4.26 -14.00 2.64
C ARG A 138 4.63 -13.31 3.97
N LYS A 139 3.94 -12.21 4.30
CA LYS A 139 4.11 -11.50 5.56
C LYS A 139 3.34 -12.11 6.73
N GLY A 140 2.59 -13.21 6.50
CA GLY A 140 1.75 -13.84 7.52
C GLY A 140 0.57 -12.96 7.95
N GLN A 141 0.00 -12.16 7.04
CA GLN A 141 -1.15 -11.32 7.32
C GLN A 141 -2.49 -12.06 7.16
N LEU A 142 -2.45 -13.35 6.86
CA LEU A 142 -3.61 -14.21 6.83
C LEU A 142 -3.92 -14.76 8.23
N ARG A 143 -5.18 -14.98 8.52
CA ARG A 143 -5.58 -15.72 9.73
C ARG A 143 -5.07 -17.16 9.62
N GLU A 144 -4.52 -17.68 10.71
CA GLU A 144 -4.10 -19.08 10.85
C GLU A 144 -2.89 -19.52 10.00
N ILE A 145 -2.29 -18.62 9.20
CA ILE A 145 -1.10 -18.93 8.39
C ILE A 145 0.03 -17.97 8.76
N ASP A 146 1.08 -18.50 9.33
CA ASP A 146 2.26 -17.74 9.72
C ASP A 146 3.13 -17.37 8.50
N GLY A 147 3.82 -16.24 8.57
CA GLY A 147 4.75 -15.76 7.55
C GLY A 147 5.94 -16.70 7.31
N GLY A 148 6.30 -17.51 8.29
CA GLY A 148 7.36 -18.52 8.19
C GLY A 148 6.90 -19.89 7.67
N ASP A 149 5.59 -20.16 7.64
CA ASP A 149 5.06 -21.46 7.21
C ASP A 149 4.82 -21.51 5.70
N MET A 150 5.89 -21.83 4.97
CA MET A 150 5.87 -21.92 3.51
C MET A 150 4.91 -23.00 2.99
N ARG A 151 4.72 -24.08 3.76
CA ARG A 151 3.84 -25.19 3.37
C ARG A 151 2.37 -24.76 3.47
N ALA A 152 1.96 -24.21 4.59
CA ALA A 152 0.60 -23.69 4.76
C ALA A 152 0.27 -22.59 3.74
N GLN A 153 1.23 -21.70 3.45
CA GLN A 153 1.07 -20.69 2.40
C GLN A 153 0.88 -21.31 1.01
N ALA A 154 1.67 -22.32 0.67
CA ALA A 154 1.54 -23.03 -0.63
C ALA A 154 0.20 -23.74 -0.76
N THR A 155 -0.25 -24.44 0.29
CA THR A 155 -1.55 -25.09 0.33
C THR A 155 -2.68 -24.08 0.17
N PHE A 156 -2.65 -22.98 0.92
CA PHE A 156 -3.64 -21.91 0.80
C PHE A 156 -3.73 -21.35 -0.63
N VAL A 157 -2.58 -21.09 -1.25
CA VAL A 157 -2.54 -20.57 -2.64
C VAL A 157 -3.09 -21.62 -3.62
N ALA A 158 -2.74 -22.90 -3.45
CA ALA A 158 -3.25 -23.98 -4.28
C ALA A 158 -4.77 -24.12 -4.19
N GLU A 159 -5.31 -24.07 -2.97
CA GLU A 159 -6.76 -24.09 -2.73
C GLU A 159 -7.46 -22.88 -3.36
N LEU A 160 -6.89 -21.67 -3.22
CA LEU A 160 -7.44 -20.44 -3.77
C LEU A 160 -7.58 -20.49 -5.30
N PHE A 161 -6.64 -21.13 -5.97
CA PHE A 161 -6.63 -21.30 -7.43
C PHE A 161 -7.14 -22.65 -7.90
N GLN A 162 -7.64 -23.49 -7.00
CA GLN A 162 -8.13 -24.86 -7.29
C GLN A 162 -7.10 -25.70 -8.04
N VAL A 163 -5.83 -25.53 -7.72
CA VAL A 163 -4.72 -26.30 -8.28
C VAL A 163 -4.36 -27.39 -7.29
N ALA A 164 -4.17 -28.62 -7.77
CA ALA A 164 -3.67 -29.70 -6.94
C ALA A 164 -2.29 -29.34 -6.36
N ALA A 165 -2.14 -29.47 -5.05
CA ALA A 165 -0.89 -29.20 -4.35
C ALA A 165 0.10 -30.35 -4.53
#